data_1626d6dfe5f1d9effd9eb55fa8562361
#
_entry.id   1626d6dfe5f1d9effd9eb55fa8562361
#
_cell.length_a   1.000
_cell.length_b   1.000
_cell.length_c   1.000
_cell.angle_alpha   90.00
_cell.angle_beta   90.00
_cell.angle_gamma   90.00
#
_symmetry.space_group_name_H-M   'P 1'
#
loop_
_entity.id
_entity.type
_entity.pdbx_description
1 polymer ?
#
loop_
_entity_poly.entity_id
_entity_poly.type
_entity_poly.pdbx_seq_one_letter_code
_entity_poly.pdbx_strand_id
1 'polypeptide(L)'
;MPVDLILRSGTVIDPLTKRNEVLDIAITNGRISHMAPRLGPDITASREIDVTGRLVAPGLIDTHGHIYQHVTGRFGLNPDLVGVRSGVTTIIDQGGPSCMTLGGFRHFVAEPADTRVLCFLSAYLVGGLEGHLYPELYGPGQTNVEHSVRVARDNADIVRGIKGHAEIGGISRWGLEVVKIGKEIARQAGIPLYVHLGQLWPT
;
A
#
# COMPACT_ATOMS: atom_id res chain seq x y z
N MET A 1 -29.68 -13.77 -15.69
CA MET A 1 -28.35 -14.42 -15.82
C MET A 1 -27.81 -14.67 -14.42
N PRO A 2 -27.27 -15.85 -14.14
CA PRO A 2 -26.71 -16.14 -12.83
C PRO A 2 -25.44 -15.31 -12.62
N VAL A 3 -25.30 -14.71 -11.42
CA VAL A 3 -24.12 -13.99 -10.95
C VAL A 3 -23.60 -14.67 -9.68
N ASP A 4 -22.39 -14.32 -9.24
CA ASP A 4 -21.78 -15.02 -8.10
C ASP A 4 -22.37 -14.53 -6.76
N LEU A 5 -22.60 -13.21 -6.65
CA LEU A 5 -23.05 -12.57 -5.44
C LEU A 5 -23.96 -11.37 -5.77
N ILE A 6 -25.04 -11.21 -4.99
CA ILE A 6 -25.82 -9.97 -4.95
C ILE A 6 -25.76 -9.37 -3.54
N LEU A 7 -25.44 -8.09 -3.44
CA LEU A 7 -25.64 -7.28 -2.26
C LEU A 7 -26.97 -6.53 -2.42
N ARG A 8 -27.90 -6.68 -1.46
CA ARG A 8 -29.23 -6.08 -1.53
C ARG A 8 -29.34 -4.84 -0.66
N SER A 9 -29.89 -3.76 -1.24
CA SER A 9 -30.37 -2.57 -0.50
C SER A 9 -29.32 -1.86 0.34
N GLY A 10 -28.05 -1.85 -0.09
CA GLY A 10 -26.96 -1.15 0.59
C GLY A 10 -26.89 0.33 0.18
N THR A 11 -26.51 1.20 1.12
CA THR A 11 -26.18 2.58 0.78
C THR A 11 -24.80 2.62 0.12
N VAL A 12 -24.78 2.75 -1.20
CA VAL A 12 -23.56 2.76 -2.00
C VAL A 12 -22.94 4.15 -2.00
N ILE A 13 -21.69 4.23 -1.54
CA ILE A 13 -20.88 5.44 -1.59
C ILE A 13 -19.73 5.20 -2.57
N ASP A 14 -19.71 5.96 -3.67
CA ASP A 14 -18.61 5.94 -4.63
C ASP A 14 -18.12 7.35 -4.91
N PRO A 15 -16.97 7.75 -4.36
CA PRO A 15 -16.42 9.10 -4.57
C PRO A 15 -16.10 9.42 -6.04
N LEU A 16 -15.73 8.41 -6.82
CA LEU A 16 -15.37 8.59 -8.23
C LEU A 16 -16.58 9.01 -9.08
N THR A 17 -17.71 8.33 -8.88
CA THR A 17 -18.97 8.65 -9.59
C THR A 17 -19.88 9.58 -8.81
N LYS A 18 -19.47 10.03 -7.61
CA LYS A 18 -20.24 10.86 -6.67
C LYS A 18 -21.57 10.22 -6.26
N ARG A 19 -21.63 8.88 -6.17
CA ARG A 19 -22.81 8.15 -5.73
C ARG A 19 -22.96 8.20 -4.22
N ASN A 20 -24.18 8.36 -3.78
CA ASN A 20 -24.64 8.16 -2.41
C ASN A 20 -26.12 7.81 -2.45
N GLU A 21 -26.43 6.55 -2.73
CA GLU A 21 -27.81 6.09 -2.97
C GLU A 21 -27.96 4.63 -2.57
N VAL A 22 -29.20 4.19 -2.30
CA VAL A 22 -29.49 2.78 -1.95
C VAL A 22 -29.61 1.98 -3.24
N LEU A 23 -28.73 0.96 -3.38
CA LEU A 23 -28.66 0.11 -4.58
C LEU A 23 -28.50 -1.36 -4.23
N ASP A 24 -28.98 -2.19 -5.16
CA ASP A 24 -28.53 -3.57 -5.29
C ASP A 24 -27.27 -3.62 -6.17
N ILE A 25 -26.33 -4.48 -5.81
CA ILE A 25 -25.06 -4.70 -6.56
C ILE A 25 -24.94 -6.18 -6.91
N ALA A 26 -24.77 -6.49 -8.19
CA ALA A 26 -24.44 -7.83 -8.66
C ALA A 26 -22.95 -7.93 -8.99
N ILE A 27 -22.32 -9.03 -8.58
CA ILE A 27 -20.90 -9.31 -8.77
C ILE A 27 -20.76 -10.61 -9.56
N THR A 28 -19.92 -10.57 -10.60
CA THR A 28 -19.60 -11.73 -11.45
C THR A 28 -18.09 -11.75 -11.69
N ASN A 29 -17.45 -12.87 -11.43
CA ASN A 29 -15.98 -13.03 -11.60
C ASN A 29 -15.18 -11.94 -10.88
N GLY A 30 -15.55 -11.62 -9.64
CA GLY A 30 -14.88 -10.63 -8.81
C GLY A 30 -15.05 -9.17 -9.28
N ARG A 31 -16.00 -8.89 -10.19
CA ARG A 31 -16.27 -7.55 -10.71
C ARG A 31 -17.74 -7.19 -10.53
N ILE A 32 -18.02 -5.91 -10.30
CA ILE A 32 -19.38 -5.39 -10.31
C ILE A 32 -19.89 -5.48 -11.74
N SER A 33 -20.92 -6.30 -11.97
CA SER A 33 -21.55 -6.48 -13.27
C SER A 33 -22.79 -5.60 -13.45
N HIS A 34 -23.56 -5.37 -12.38
CA HIS A 34 -24.76 -4.54 -12.41
C HIS A 34 -24.90 -3.74 -11.11
N MET A 35 -25.45 -2.55 -11.21
CA MET A 35 -25.94 -1.74 -10.09
C MET A 35 -27.27 -1.09 -10.46
N ALA A 36 -28.27 -1.21 -9.61
CA ALA A 36 -29.58 -0.59 -9.80
C ALA A 36 -30.28 -0.39 -8.45
N PRO A 37 -31.25 0.52 -8.32
CA PRO A 37 -32.08 0.66 -7.13
C PRO A 37 -32.76 -0.64 -6.71
N ARG A 38 -33.05 -1.48 -7.70
CA ARG A 38 -33.54 -2.87 -7.53
C ARG A 38 -33.18 -3.68 -8.77
N LEU A 39 -32.47 -4.77 -8.57
CA LEU A 39 -32.20 -5.74 -9.65
C LEU A 39 -33.45 -6.54 -9.97
N GLY A 40 -33.67 -6.75 -11.27
CA GLY A 40 -34.83 -7.51 -11.76
C GLY A 40 -34.73 -9.00 -11.44
N PRO A 41 -35.85 -9.74 -11.56
CA PRO A 41 -35.93 -11.17 -11.22
C PRO A 41 -35.10 -12.07 -12.16
N ASP A 42 -34.70 -11.56 -13.31
CA ASP A 42 -33.85 -12.28 -14.28
C ASP A 42 -32.38 -12.38 -13.82
N ILE A 43 -31.96 -11.56 -12.84
CA ILE A 43 -30.62 -11.60 -12.25
C ILE A 43 -30.71 -12.40 -10.96
N THR A 44 -30.21 -13.62 -10.99
CA THR A 44 -30.18 -14.54 -9.86
C THR A 44 -28.74 -14.77 -9.42
N ALA A 45 -28.51 -15.00 -8.13
CA ALA A 45 -27.17 -15.27 -7.61
C ALA A 45 -27.14 -16.60 -6.85
N SER A 46 -25.96 -17.21 -6.80
CA SER A 46 -25.69 -18.35 -5.91
C SER A 46 -25.69 -17.94 -4.43
N ARG A 47 -25.37 -16.65 -4.16
CA ARG A 47 -25.37 -16.05 -2.82
C ARG A 47 -25.95 -14.65 -2.86
N GLU A 48 -26.84 -14.36 -1.92
CA GLU A 48 -27.35 -13.01 -1.69
C GLU A 48 -27.07 -12.59 -0.24
N ILE A 49 -26.70 -11.33 -0.06
CA ILE A 49 -26.48 -10.74 1.26
C ILE A 49 -27.34 -9.49 1.37
N ASP A 50 -28.22 -9.45 2.35
CA ASP A 50 -28.95 -8.26 2.72
C ASP A 50 -28.02 -7.31 3.48
N VAL A 51 -27.79 -6.14 2.92
CA VAL A 51 -26.96 -5.09 3.48
C VAL A 51 -27.77 -3.81 3.75
N THR A 52 -29.07 -3.96 3.98
CA THR A 52 -29.98 -2.86 4.33
C THR A 52 -29.43 -2.11 5.56
N GLY A 53 -29.36 -0.79 5.46
CA GLY A 53 -28.81 0.09 6.51
C GLY A 53 -27.28 0.03 6.67
N ARG A 54 -26.59 -0.68 5.80
CA ARG A 54 -25.11 -0.73 5.75
C ARG A 54 -24.58 0.17 4.64
N LEU A 55 -23.36 0.68 4.85
CA LEU A 55 -22.60 1.36 3.82
C LEU A 55 -21.86 0.33 2.96
N VAL A 56 -21.94 0.50 1.65
CA VAL A 56 -21.15 -0.23 0.66
C VAL A 56 -20.26 0.76 -0.05
N ALA A 57 -18.96 0.64 0.15
CA ALA A 57 -17.96 1.56 -0.37
C ALA A 57 -16.83 0.79 -1.04
N PRO A 58 -15.99 1.44 -1.87
CA PRO A 58 -14.71 0.87 -2.29
C PRO A 58 -13.90 0.43 -1.09
N GLY A 59 -13.11 -0.62 -1.24
CA GLY A 59 -12.25 -1.11 -0.18
C GLY A 59 -11.31 -0.02 0.34
N LEU A 60 -11.09 0.01 1.65
CA LEU A 60 -10.19 0.97 2.28
C LEU A 60 -8.75 0.74 1.83
N ILE A 61 -8.00 1.84 1.71
CA ILE A 61 -6.58 1.83 1.35
C ILE A 61 -5.80 2.38 2.54
N ASP A 62 -4.97 1.55 3.14
CA ASP A 62 -3.96 2.01 4.11
C ASP A 62 -2.70 2.42 3.36
N THR A 63 -2.38 3.70 3.41
CA THR A 63 -1.23 4.27 2.69
C THR A 63 0.06 4.26 3.51
N HIS A 64 0.04 3.77 4.75
CA HIS A 64 1.21 3.75 5.61
C HIS A 64 1.25 2.53 6.53
N GLY A 65 1.48 1.37 5.96
CA GLY A 65 1.76 0.15 6.70
C GLY A 65 3.25 -0.21 6.74
N HIS A 66 3.61 -1.11 7.63
CA HIS A 66 4.89 -1.81 7.64
C HIS A 66 4.60 -3.31 7.65
N ILE A 67 4.66 -3.94 6.49
CA ILE A 67 4.18 -5.32 6.30
C ILE A 67 5.25 -6.27 5.77
N TYR A 68 6.49 -5.82 5.69
CA TYR A 68 7.61 -6.73 5.40
C TYR A 68 7.97 -7.53 6.67
N GLN A 69 7.05 -8.42 7.02
CA GLN A 69 7.15 -9.25 8.22
C GLN A 69 8.50 -9.97 8.28
N HIS A 70 9.09 -10.02 9.47
CA HIS A 70 10.40 -10.61 9.76
C HIS A 70 11.62 -9.89 9.15
N VAL A 71 11.42 -8.86 8.33
CA VAL A 71 12.51 -8.07 7.74
C VAL A 71 12.58 -6.67 8.31
N THR A 72 11.44 -5.98 8.49
CA THR A 72 11.39 -4.66 9.12
C THR A 72 11.38 -4.74 10.66
N GLY A 73 12.14 -5.66 11.22
CA GLY A 73 12.26 -5.85 12.65
C GLY A 73 10.91 -6.11 13.32
N ARG A 74 10.67 -5.42 14.43
CA ARG A 74 9.42 -5.54 15.21
C ARG A 74 8.22 -4.80 14.57
N PHE A 75 8.44 -3.98 13.55
CA PHE A 75 7.37 -3.22 12.89
C PHE A 75 6.65 -4.03 11.82
N GLY A 76 7.27 -5.07 11.27
CA GLY A 76 6.70 -5.85 10.17
C GLY A 76 5.51 -6.69 10.62
N LEU A 77 4.32 -6.36 10.11
CA LEU A 77 3.07 -7.04 10.39
C LEU A 77 2.67 -7.96 9.22
N ASN A 78 1.80 -8.94 9.50
CA ASN A 78 1.21 -9.75 8.45
C ASN A 78 0.20 -8.91 7.64
N PRO A 79 0.32 -8.84 6.30
CA PRO A 79 -0.52 -7.98 5.46
C PRO A 79 -2.01 -8.30 5.57
N ASP A 80 -2.40 -9.58 5.71
CA ASP A 80 -3.81 -9.95 5.75
C ASP A 80 -4.46 -9.68 7.11
N LEU A 81 -3.69 -9.75 8.20
CA LEU A 81 -4.20 -9.39 9.52
C LEU A 81 -4.56 -7.90 9.61
N VAL A 82 -3.70 -7.02 9.07
CA VAL A 82 -3.92 -5.57 9.07
C VAL A 82 -4.64 -5.08 7.81
N GLY A 83 -4.79 -5.93 6.81
CA GLY A 83 -5.46 -5.70 5.54
C GLY A 83 -6.90 -6.20 5.52
N VAL A 84 -7.19 -7.22 4.70
CA VAL A 84 -8.57 -7.70 4.43
C VAL A 84 -9.32 -8.14 5.69
N ARG A 85 -8.64 -8.66 6.70
CA ARG A 85 -9.25 -9.04 7.98
C ARG A 85 -9.65 -7.84 8.85
N SER A 86 -9.13 -6.65 8.54
CA SER A 86 -9.44 -5.37 9.20
C SER A 86 -10.29 -4.45 8.32
N GLY A 87 -10.76 -4.93 7.14
CA GLY A 87 -11.54 -4.12 6.20
C GLY A 87 -10.71 -3.26 5.25
N VAL A 88 -9.39 -3.37 5.28
CA VAL A 88 -8.46 -2.71 4.35
C VAL A 88 -8.16 -3.66 3.20
N THR A 89 -8.50 -3.28 1.97
CA THR A 89 -8.32 -4.14 0.79
C THR A 89 -7.00 -3.88 0.04
N THR A 90 -6.37 -2.74 0.30
CA THR A 90 -5.07 -2.38 -0.26
C THR A 90 -4.22 -1.75 0.83
N ILE A 91 -2.98 -2.21 0.97
CA ILE A 91 -2.01 -1.65 1.91
C ILE A 91 -0.72 -1.28 1.18
N ILE A 92 -0.16 -0.14 1.54
CA ILE A 92 1.11 0.34 0.98
C ILE A 92 2.18 0.26 2.06
N ASP A 93 3.16 -0.62 1.85
CA ASP A 93 4.33 -0.68 2.72
C ASP A 93 5.20 0.58 2.57
N GLN A 94 5.52 1.21 3.68
CA GLN A 94 6.29 2.44 3.69
C GLN A 94 7.78 2.21 3.92
N GLY A 95 8.43 1.65 2.89
CA GLY A 95 9.88 1.54 2.83
C GLY A 95 10.46 0.28 3.48
N GLY A 96 9.66 -0.76 3.70
CA GLY A 96 10.17 -2.06 4.08
C GLY A 96 11.13 -2.61 3.02
N PRO A 97 10.71 -2.75 1.76
CA PRO A 97 11.61 -3.18 0.70
C PRO A 97 12.50 -2.06 0.17
N SER A 98 13.68 -2.44 -0.31
CA SER A 98 14.64 -1.62 -1.03
C SER A 98 14.89 -2.16 -2.44
N CYS A 99 15.74 -1.49 -3.21
CA CYS A 99 16.18 -2.01 -4.51
C CYS A 99 16.88 -3.38 -4.41
N MET A 100 17.43 -3.72 -3.25
CA MET A 100 18.07 -5.03 -3.03
C MET A 100 17.10 -6.09 -2.51
N THR A 101 16.02 -5.71 -1.84
CA THR A 101 15.15 -6.64 -1.12
C THR A 101 13.73 -6.75 -1.68
N LEU A 102 13.41 -5.97 -2.73
CA LEU A 102 12.07 -5.96 -3.35
C LEU A 102 11.63 -7.35 -3.86
N GLY A 103 12.57 -8.12 -4.41
CA GLY A 103 12.26 -9.48 -4.89
C GLY A 103 11.71 -10.38 -3.78
N GLY A 104 12.34 -10.35 -2.61
CA GLY A 104 11.86 -11.10 -1.44
C GLY A 104 10.53 -10.58 -0.91
N PHE A 105 10.34 -9.27 -0.88
CA PHE A 105 9.06 -8.65 -0.51
C PHE A 105 7.94 -9.07 -1.45
N ARG A 106 8.17 -9.01 -2.76
CA ARG A 106 7.20 -9.44 -3.78
C ARG A 106 6.82 -10.90 -3.57
N HIS A 107 7.81 -11.79 -3.55
CA HIS A 107 7.57 -13.22 -3.57
C HIS A 107 7.00 -13.77 -2.26
N PHE A 108 7.50 -13.28 -1.12
CA PHE A 108 7.13 -13.84 0.19
C PHE A 108 6.05 -13.06 0.94
N VAL A 109 5.74 -11.83 0.51
CA VAL A 109 4.76 -10.99 1.19
C VAL A 109 3.61 -10.58 0.26
N ALA A 110 3.92 -9.98 -0.91
CA ALA A 110 2.89 -9.40 -1.74
C ALA A 110 2.09 -10.43 -2.55
N GLU A 111 2.77 -11.39 -3.18
CA GLU A 111 2.11 -12.40 -4.02
C GLU A 111 1.24 -13.39 -3.23
N PRO A 112 1.64 -13.87 -2.03
CA PRO A 112 0.80 -14.80 -1.26
C PRO A 112 -0.32 -14.12 -0.48
N ALA A 113 -0.35 -12.80 -0.37
CA ALA A 113 -1.38 -12.09 0.41
C ALA A 113 -2.72 -12.01 -0.32
N ASP A 114 -3.82 -12.18 0.42
CA ASP A 114 -5.18 -11.88 -0.05
C ASP A 114 -5.40 -10.36 -0.17
N THR A 115 -4.72 -9.58 0.67
CA THR A 115 -4.69 -8.12 0.62
C THR A 115 -3.86 -7.65 -0.55
N ARG A 116 -4.35 -6.68 -1.32
CA ARG A 116 -3.53 -6.05 -2.35
C ARG A 116 -2.38 -5.28 -1.71
N VAL A 117 -1.15 -5.71 -1.97
CA VAL A 117 0.06 -5.11 -1.42
C VAL A 117 0.77 -4.27 -2.46
N LEU A 118 1.07 -3.02 -2.10
CA LEU A 118 1.92 -2.10 -2.84
C LEU A 118 3.04 -1.62 -1.91
N CYS A 119 4.05 -0.91 -2.42
CA CYS A 119 5.09 -0.36 -1.57
C CYS A 119 5.64 0.99 -2.07
N PHE A 120 6.19 1.75 -1.14
CA PHE A 120 7.18 2.78 -1.41
C PHE A 120 8.55 2.14 -1.18
N LEU A 121 9.40 2.23 -2.19
CA LEU A 121 10.73 1.65 -2.13
C LEU A 121 11.63 2.48 -1.22
N SER A 122 12.30 1.86 -0.27
CA SER A 122 13.29 2.56 0.55
C SER A 122 14.40 3.15 -0.31
N ALA A 123 14.79 4.39 -0.02
CA ALA A 123 15.95 5.01 -0.65
C ALA A 123 17.28 4.35 -0.24
N TYR A 124 17.26 3.60 0.87
CA TYR A 124 18.44 2.93 1.42
C TYR A 124 18.53 1.49 0.96
N LEU A 125 19.73 1.00 0.70
CA LEU A 125 20.00 -0.36 0.18
C LEU A 125 19.45 -1.47 1.06
N VAL A 126 19.44 -1.27 2.36
CA VAL A 126 19.00 -2.27 3.34
C VAL A 126 17.48 -2.29 3.57
N GLY A 127 16.75 -1.32 3.03
CA GLY A 127 15.31 -1.18 3.28
C GLY A 127 14.97 -0.63 4.66
N GLY A 128 13.78 -0.94 5.14
CA GLY A 128 13.22 -0.45 6.40
C GLY A 128 13.69 -1.17 7.64
N LEU A 129 14.95 -1.61 7.68
CA LEU A 129 15.56 -2.10 8.91
C LEU A 129 15.61 -1.00 9.97
N GLU A 130 15.80 -1.37 11.22
CA GLU A 130 15.78 -0.45 12.37
C GLU A 130 16.96 0.54 12.35
N GLY A 131 17.02 1.41 11.33
CA GLY A 131 18.10 2.38 11.13
C GLY A 131 18.17 3.45 12.21
N HIS A 132 17.10 3.65 13.00
CA HIS A 132 17.15 4.50 14.19
C HIS A 132 18.00 3.88 15.32
N LEU A 133 18.17 2.55 15.34
CA LEU A 133 19.11 1.86 16.22
C LEU A 133 20.52 1.79 15.62
N TYR A 134 20.60 1.80 14.29
CA TYR A 134 21.83 1.70 13.52
C TYR A 134 21.88 2.83 12.48
N PRO A 135 22.13 4.09 12.89
CA PRO A 135 22.03 5.26 12.01
C PRO A 135 22.90 5.18 10.75
N GLU A 136 23.98 4.42 10.79
CA GLU A 136 24.89 4.20 9.64
C GLU A 136 24.17 3.58 8.45
N LEU A 137 23.10 2.80 8.68
CA LEU A 137 22.30 2.19 7.63
C LEU A 137 21.46 3.22 6.85
N TYR A 138 21.28 4.42 7.40
CA TYR A 138 20.54 5.52 6.79
C TYR A 138 21.45 6.63 6.25
N GLY A 139 22.76 6.36 6.16
CA GLY A 139 23.71 7.31 5.61
C GLY A 139 23.72 7.38 4.07
N PRO A 140 24.29 8.44 3.48
CA PRO A 140 24.40 8.60 2.03
C PRO A 140 25.11 7.43 1.34
N GLY A 141 26.12 6.86 2.00
CA GLY A 141 26.85 5.68 1.50
C GLY A 141 26.04 4.40 1.40
N GLN A 142 24.84 4.37 1.99
CA GLN A 142 23.91 3.24 1.95
C GLN A 142 22.81 3.45 0.91
N THR A 143 23.07 4.22 -0.13
CA THR A 143 22.12 4.51 -1.22
C THR A 143 22.74 4.19 -2.59
N ASN A 144 21.89 3.89 -3.56
CA ASN A 144 22.30 3.75 -4.96
C ASN A 144 21.17 4.27 -5.85
N VAL A 145 21.36 5.48 -6.37
CA VAL A 145 20.33 6.18 -7.16
C VAL A 145 19.97 5.39 -8.41
N GLU A 146 20.98 5.01 -9.21
CA GLU A 146 20.74 4.31 -10.48
C GLU A 146 20.02 2.98 -10.29
N HIS A 147 20.46 2.16 -9.34
CA HIS A 147 19.84 0.88 -9.05
C HIS A 147 18.38 1.05 -8.54
N SER A 148 18.17 1.99 -7.62
CA SER A 148 16.83 2.25 -7.08
C SER A 148 15.87 2.75 -8.16
N VAL A 149 16.32 3.63 -9.07
CA VAL A 149 15.52 4.12 -10.21
C VAL A 149 15.16 2.98 -11.15
N ARG A 150 16.12 2.15 -11.51
CA ARG A 150 15.89 0.99 -12.39
C ARG A 150 14.87 0.04 -11.77
N VAL A 151 15.09 -0.38 -10.52
CA VAL A 151 14.19 -1.31 -9.83
C VAL A 151 12.79 -0.73 -9.67
N ALA A 152 12.67 0.56 -9.35
CA ALA A 152 11.36 1.21 -9.23
C ALA A 152 10.59 1.21 -10.56
N ARG A 153 11.26 1.48 -11.67
CA ARG A 153 10.66 1.49 -13.01
C ARG A 153 10.27 0.10 -13.48
N ASP A 154 11.16 -0.89 -13.31
CA ASP A 154 10.94 -2.27 -13.72
C ASP A 154 9.83 -2.95 -12.93
N ASN A 155 9.44 -2.38 -11.77
CA ASN A 155 8.42 -2.90 -10.87
C ASN A 155 7.30 -1.88 -10.60
N ALA A 156 6.92 -1.09 -11.61
CA ALA A 156 5.88 -0.06 -11.49
C ALA A 156 4.48 -0.61 -11.15
N ASP A 157 4.27 -1.90 -11.27
CA ASP A 157 3.04 -2.59 -10.86
C ASP A 157 2.87 -2.65 -9.34
N ILE A 158 3.96 -2.67 -8.57
CA ILE A 158 3.95 -2.74 -7.11
C ILE A 158 4.56 -1.50 -6.44
N VAL A 159 5.59 -0.88 -7.03
CA VAL A 159 6.26 0.31 -6.48
C VAL A 159 5.48 1.56 -6.83
N ARG A 160 5.10 2.35 -5.81
CA ARG A 160 4.28 3.58 -5.96
C ARG A 160 4.99 4.86 -5.55
N GLY A 161 6.16 4.75 -4.97
CA GLY A 161 6.94 5.90 -4.54
C GLY A 161 8.27 5.50 -3.93
N ILE A 162 9.01 6.50 -3.47
CA ILE A 162 10.25 6.35 -2.73
C ILE A 162 10.03 6.77 -1.28
N LYS A 163 10.57 6.01 -0.35
CA LYS A 163 10.57 6.33 1.09
C LYS A 163 11.93 6.83 1.52
N GLY A 164 11.96 7.99 2.15
CA GLY A 164 13.11 8.54 2.86
C GLY A 164 12.79 8.84 4.31
N HIS A 165 13.81 9.11 5.10
CA HIS A 165 13.70 9.45 6.51
C HIS A 165 14.35 10.79 6.80
N ALA A 166 13.64 11.65 7.51
CA ALA A 166 14.08 12.95 7.99
C ALA A 166 13.89 13.03 9.51
N GLU A 167 14.52 12.13 10.20
CA GLU A 167 14.48 11.97 11.65
C GLU A 167 15.90 11.88 12.23
N ILE A 168 16.00 11.63 13.53
CA ILE A 168 17.28 11.60 14.25
C ILE A 168 18.31 10.64 13.63
N GLY A 169 17.88 9.50 13.06
CA GLY A 169 18.76 8.54 12.40
C GLY A 169 19.31 9.03 11.06
N GLY A 170 18.61 9.94 10.40
CA GLY A 170 18.96 10.48 9.08
C GLY A 170 19.46 11.93 9.15
N ILE A 171 18.54 12.88 9.32
CA ILE A 171 18.86 14.33 9.19
C ILE A 171 19.84 14.82 10.26
N SER A 172 19.69 14.40 11.51
CA SER A 172 20.56 14.89 12.59
C SER A 172 22.02 14.49 12.39
N ARG A 173 22.27 13.39 11.68
CA ARG A 173 23.62 12.88 11.42
C ARG A 173 24.15 13.28 10.05
N TRP A 174 23.28 13.24 9.02
CA TRP A 174 23.66 13.39 7.62
C TRP A 174 23.09 14.64 6.96
N GLY A 175 22.37 15.46 7.74
CA GLY A 175 21.72 16.66 7.23
C GLY A 175 20.69 16.31 6.14
N LEU A 176 20.47 17.26 5.23
CA LEU A 176 19.52 17.11 4.13
C LEU A 176 20.00 16.20 2.99
N GLU A 177 21.20 15.67 3.04
CA GLU A 177 21.79 14.93 1.92
C GLU A 177 20.97 13.68 1.60
N VAL A 178 20.61 12.88 2.58
CA VAL A 178 19.79 11.67 2.39
C VAL A 178 18.41 11.99 1.82
N VAL A 179 17.81 13.11 2.21
CA VAL A 179 16.53 13.56 1.65
C VAL A 179 16.69 14.01 0.18
N LYS A 180 17.79 14.69 -0.14
CA LYS A 180 18.10 15.08 -1.52
C LYS A 180 18.32 13.87 -2.42
N ILE A 181 19.00 12.84 -1.93
CA ILE A 181 19.19 11.58 -2.65
C ILE A 181 17.83 10.89 -2.90
N GLY A 182 17.00 10.75 -1.87
CA GLY A 182 15.65 10.19 -2.02
C GLY A 182 14.79 10.97 -3.02
N LYS A 183 14.89 12.32 -3.00
CA LYS A 183 14.22 13.19 -3.96
C LYS A 183 14.74 12.98 -5.39
N GLU A 184 16.03 12.78 -5.57
CA GLU A 184 16.62 12.52 -6.88
C GLU A 184 16.18 11.17 -7.44
N ILE A 185 16.15 10.12 -6.62
CA ILE A 185 15.62 8.81 -7.02
C ILE A 185 14.15 8.97 -7.48
N ALA A 186 13.31 9.61 -6.67
CA ALA A 186 11.89 9.81 -6.95
C ALA A 186 11.69 10.62 -8.25
N ARG A 187 12.44 11.71 -8.44
CA ARG A 187 12.40 12.55 -9.63
C ARG A 187 12.78 11.77 -10.89
N GLN A 188 13.88 11.01 -10.85
CA GLN A 188 14.30 10.20 -11.99
C GLN A 188 13.30 9.07 -12.27
N ALA A 189 12.79 8.40 -11.25
CA ALA A 189 11.80 7.34 -11.42
C ALA A 189 10.41 7.85 -11.85
N GLY A 190 10.12 9.14 -11.71
CA GLY A 190 8.83 9.75 -12.05
C GLY A 190 7.72 9.42 -11.04
N ILE A 191 8.07 9.16 -9.78
CA ILE A 191 7.15 8.77 -8.70
C ILE A 191 7.34 9.66 -7.47
N PRO A 192 6.36 9.74 -6.55
CA PRO A 192 6.45 10.61 -5.37
C PRO A 192 7.53 10.16 -4.38
N LEU A 193 8.05 11.14 -3.63
CA LEU A 193 8.83 10.91 -2.42
C LEU A 193 7.92 11.06 -1.20
N TYR A 194 7.95 10.08 -0.32
CA TYR A 194 7.36 10.14 1.02
C TYR A 194 8.49 10.21 2.05
N VAL A 195 8.43 11.20 2.95
CA VAL A 195 9.47 11.42 3.96
C VAL A 195 8.87 11.23 5.35
N HIS A 196 9.47 10.35 6.14
CA HIS A 196 9.17 10.27 7.56
C HIS A 196 9.72 11.51 8.25
N LEU A 197 8.85 12.23 8.95
CA LEU A 197 9.22 13.35 9.82
C LEU A 197 9.08 12.91 11.26
N GLY A 198 10.17 12.96 11.99
CA GLY A 198 10.21 12.57 13.39
C GLY A 198 10.99 13.58 14.21
N GLN A 199 11.31 13.20 15.44
CA GLN A 199 12.11 14.02 16.32
C GLN A 199 13.52 14.22 15.74
N LEU A 200 13.90 15.47 15.50
CA LEU A 200 15.18 15.82 14.88
C LEU A 200 16.34 15.89 15.87
N TRP A 201 16.02 16.07 17.16
CA TRP A 201 17.02 16.29 18.20
C TRP A 201 16.81 15.31 19.36
N PRO A 202 17.89 14.80 19.97
CA PRO A 202 17.80 14.07 21.22
C PRO A 202 17.19 14.97 22.29
N THR A 203 16.24 14.45 23.06
CA THR A 203 15.72 15.12 24.27
C THR A 203 16.67 14.97 25.40
#